data_35b1e414643124bf114a32e880bb34d5
#
_entry.id   35b1e414643124bf114a32e880bb34d5
#
_cell.length_a   1.000
_cell.length_b   1.000
_cell.length_c   1.000
_cell.angle_alpha   90.00
_cell.angle_beta   90.00
_cell.angle_gamma   90.00
#
_symmetry.space_group_name_H-M   'P 1'
#
loop_
_entity.id
_entity.type
_entity.pdbx_description
1 polymer ?
#
loop_
_entity_poly.entity_id
_entity_poly.type
_entity_poly.pdbx_seq_one_letter_code
_entity_poly.pdbx_strand_id
1 'polypeptide(L)' 'MKVMVFDVGGTEIKYSVMDEQMNRFDAGSVPTPQDTQEHFLDTIYALYAPHKDEVDGIAMALPGFVDANTGSVSYTHLT' A
#
# COMPACT_ATOMS: atom_id res chain seq x y z
N MET A 1 7.21 -0.73 -16.94
CA MET A 1 7.19 -0.17 -15.56
C MET A 1 6.12 -0.85 -14.74
N LYS A 2 6.48 -1.34 -13.58
CA LYS A 2 5.52 -1.98 -12.67
C LYS A 2 5.53 -1.27 -11.33
N VAL A 3 4.36 -1.17 -10.73
CA VAL A 3 4.17 -0.50 -9.44
C VAL A 3 3.41 -1.46 -8.53
N MET A 4 3.84 -1.58 -7.29
CA MET A 4 3.06 -2.29 -6.30
C MET A 4 2.06 -1.34 -5.67
N VAL A 5 0.80 -1.74 -5.67
CA VAL A 5 -0.30 -0.90 -5.19
C VAL A 5 -0.87 -1.51 -3.93
N PHE A 6 -0.98 -0.69 -2.90
CA PHE A 6 -1.64 -1.06 -1.65
C PHE A 6 -2.87 -0.18 -1.46
N ASP A 7 -4.00 -0.81 -1.22
CA ASP A 7 -5.24 -0.13 -0.85
C ASP A 7 -5.52 -0.50 0.61
N VAL A 8 -5.23 0.44 1.50
CA VAL A 8 -5.30 0.20 2.94
C VAL A 8 -6.68 0.58 3.45
N GLY A 9 -7.43 -0.43 3.87
CA GLY A 9 -8.71 -0.23 4.53
C GLY A 9 -8.58 -0.34 6.05
N GLY A 10 -9.65 -0.04 6.76
CA GLY A 10 -9.67 -0.17 8.21
C GLY A 10 -9.56 -1.60 8.71
N THR A 11 -10.01 -2.58 7.90
CA THR A 11 -10.03 -3.99 8.28
C THR A 11 -9.11 -4.86 7.45
N GLU A 12 -8.81 -4.45 6.21
CA GLU A 12 -7.94 -5.24 5.36
C GLU A 12 -7.10 -4.35 4.43
N ILE A 13 -5.95 -4.87 4.05
CA ILE A 13 -5.06 -4.27 3.07
C ILE A 13 -5.18 -5.10 1.81
N LYS A 14 -5.59 -4.48 0.71
CA LYS A 14 -5.58 -5.11 -0.61
C LYS A 14 -4.32 -4.70 -1.33
N TYR A 15 -3.71 -5.62 -2.04
CA TYR A 15 -2.48 -5.34 -2.75
C TYR A 15 -2.49 -5.99 -4.12
N SER A 16 -1.72 -5.40 -5.03
CA SER A 16 -1.51 -5.94 -6.36
C SER A 16 -0.26 -5.33 -6.97
N VAL A 17 0.26 -5.98 -8.00
CA VAL A 17 1.27 -5.38 -8.86
C VAL A 17 0.56 -4.91 -10.13
N MET A 18 0.83 -3.69 -10.55
CA MET A 18 0.21 -3.09 -11.72
C MET A 18 1.27 -2.66 -12.71
N ASP A 19 1.08 -2.98 -13.99
CA ASP A 19 1.96 -2.52 -15.05
C ASP A 19 1.49 -1.20 -15.65
N GLU A 20 2.24 -0.67 -16.61
CA GLU A 20 1.92 0.59 -17.27
C GLU A 20 0.64 0.55 -18.10
N GLN A 21 0.15 -0.64 -18.42
CA GLN A 21 -1.11 -0.85 -19.14
C GLN A 21 -2.27 -1.11 -18.19
N MET A 22 -2.04 -0.92 -16.88
CA MET A 22 -3.02 -1.09 -15.82
C MET A 22 -3.49 -2.53 -15.63
N ASN A 23 -2.73 -3.49 -16.09
CA ASN A 23 -2.96 -4.90 -15.78
C ASN A 23 -2.51 -5.18 -14.34
N ARG A 24 -3.33 -5.93 -13.61
CA ARG A 24 -3.04 -6.29 -12.23
C ARG A 24 -2.58 -7.73 -12.14
N PHE A 25 -1.53 -7.95 -11.36
CA PHE A 25 -0.95 -9.26 -11.12
C PHE A 25 -0.80 -9.49 -9.62
N ASP A 26 -0.78 -10.74 -9.22
CA ASP A 26 -0.45 -11.14 -7.85
C ASP A 26 -1.32 -10.42 -6.81
N ALA A 27 -2.59 -10.24 -7.13
CA ALA A 27 -3.52 -9.55 -6.25
C ALA A 27 -3.89 -10.42 -5.05
N GLY A 28 -4.01 -9.79 -3.89
CA GLY A 28 -4.43 -10.47 -2.68
C GLY A 28 -4.86 -9.49 -1.60
N SER A 29 -5.14 -10.00 -0.43
CA SER A 29 -5.49 -9.17 0.72
C SER A 29 -5.03 -9.83 2.02
N VAL A 30 -4.75 -8.99 3.02
CA VAL A 30 -4.39 -9.43 4.37
C VAL A 30 -5.13 -8.54 5.38
N PRO A 31 -5.35 -9.02 6.61
CA PRO A 31 -5.95 -8.17 7.64
C PRO A 31 -5.05 -6.98 7.95
N THR A 32 -5.66 -5.82 8.18
CA THR A 32 -4.92 -4.62 8.60
C THR A 32 -4.54 -4.79 10.08
N PRO A 33 -3.24 -4.69 10.43
CA PRO A 33 -2.83 -4.71 11.83
C PRO A 33 -3.47 -3.55 12.61
N GLN A 34 -4.00 -3.86 13.79
CA GLN A 34 -4.72 -2.90 14.62
C GLN A 34 -3.95 -2.51 15.87
N ASP A 35 -2.79 -3.12 16.11
CA ASP A 35 -2.04 -2.98 17.35
C ASP A 35 -1.02 -1.85 17.30
N THR A 36 -0.06 -1.88 16.38
CA THR A 36 0.99 -0.88 16.31
C THR A 36 1.25 -0.45 14.88
N GLN A 37 1.76 0.77 14.71
CA GLN A 37 2.20 1.28 13.43
C GLN A 37 3.38 0.47 12.89
N GLU A 38 4.27 0.04 13.78
CA GLU A 38 5.41 -0.79 13.40
C GLU A 38 4.96 -2.11 12.77
N HIS A 39 3.97 -2.76 13.36
CA HIS A 39 3.41 -3.99 12.81
C HIS A 39 2.80 -3.75 11.42
N PHE A 40 2.12 -2.61 11.25
CA PHE A 40 1.56 -2.21 9.97
C PHE A 40 2.67 -2.09 8.91
N LEU A 41 3.74 -1.38 9.23
CA LEU A 41 4.86 -1.19 8.31
C LEU A 41 5.56 -2.50 7.97
N ASP A 42 5.73 -3.38 8.96
CA ASP A 42 6.31 -4.71 8.75
C ASP A 42 5.45 -5.53 7.79
N THR A 43 4.13 -5.43 7.92
CA THR A 43 3.20 -6.13 7.04
C THR A 43 3.33 -5.63 5.61
N ILE A 44 3.36 -4.31 5.41
CA ILE A 44 3.55 -3.71 4.08
C ILE A 44 4.88 -4.17 3.48
N TYR A 45 5.96 -4.13 4.26
CA TYR A 45 7.25 -4.55 3.76
C TYR A 45 7.27 -6.04 3.40
N ALA A 46 6.63 -6.89 4.21
CA ALA A 46 6.56 -8.32 3.94
C ALA A 46 5.81 -8.61 2.63
N LEU A 47 4.79 -7.82 2.31
CA LEU A 47 4.07 -7.95 1.05
C LEU A 47 4.89 -7.44 -0.14
N TYR A 48 5.67 -6.39 0.07
CA TYR A 48 6.51 -5.79 -0.95
C TYR A 48 7.74 -6.62 -1.28
N ALA A 49 8.40 -7.18 -0.26
CA ALA A 49 9.73 -7.80 -0.41
C ALA A 49 9.82 -8.84 -1.54
N PRO A 50 8.82 -9.73 -1.75
CA PRO A 50 8.90 -10.70 -2.85
C PRO A 50 8.90 -10.04 -4.23
N HIS A 51 8.43 -8.79 -4.33
CA HIS A 51 8.26 -8.08 -5.60
C HIS A 51 9.26 -6.96 -5.80
N LYS A 52 10.16 -6.75 -4.84
CA LYS A 52 11.04 -5.57 -4.86
C LYS A 52 11.92 -5.46 -6.11
N ASP A 53 12.27 -6.60 -6.71
CA ASP A 53 13.11 -6.62 -7.90
C ASP A 53 12.31 -6.47 -9.19
N GLU A 54 10.98 -6.62 -9.13
CA GLU A 54 10.15 -6.50 -10.32
C GLU A 54 9.39 -5.17 -10.40
N VAL A 55 9.21 -4.48 -9.28
CA VAL A 55 8.48 -3.22 -9.26
C VAL A 55 9.43 -2.04 -9.18
N ASP A 56 9.03 -0.94 -9.81
CA ASP A 56 9.82 0.29 -9.87
C ASP A 56 9.41 1.29 -8.80
N GLY A 57 8.28 1.06 -8.16
CA GLY A 57 7.78 1.93 -7.12
C GLY A 57 6.60 1.34 -6.38
N ILE A 58 6.14 2.07 -5.38
CA ILE A 58 5.00 1.69 -4.55
C ILE A 58 4.00 2.84 -4.56
N ALA A 59 2.73 2.51 -4.77
CA ALA A 59 1.63 3.44 -4.61
C ALA A 59 0.75 2.94 -3.47
N MET A 60 0.40 3.82 -2.55
CA MET A 60 -0.41 3.45 -1.39
C MET A 60 -1.59 4.40 -1.28
N ALA A 61 -2.80 3.82 -1.29
CA ALA A 61 -4.02 4.55 -1.00
C ALA A 61 -4.39 4.29 0.46
N LEU A 62 -4.37 5.35 1.25
CA LEU A 62 -4.80 5.29 2.64
C LEU A 62 -6.25 5.75 2.73
N PRO A 63 -7.05 5.20 3.67
CA PRO A 63 -8.37 5.76 3.90
C PRO A 63 -8.19 7.23 4.27
N GLY A 64 -9.02 8.08 3.67
CA GLY A 64 -8.87 9.52 3.77
C GLY A 64 -8.85 10.01 5.21
N PHE A 65 -7.67 10.14 5.75
CA PHE A 65 -7.46 10.91 6.94
C PHE A 65 -7.38 12.36 6.52
N VAL A 66 -8.48 13.07 6.68
CA VAL A 66 -8.40 14.50 6.70
C VAL A 66 -7.92 14.84 8.11
N ASP A 67 -6.69 15.30 8.22
CA ASP A 67 -6.24 15.89 9.47
C ASP A 67 -7.01 17.18 9.62
N ALA A 68 -7.93 17.22 10.59
CA ALA A 68 -8.77 18.37 10.82
C ALA A 68 -7.98 19.62 11.20
N ASN A 69 -6.75 19.45 11.66
CA ASN A 69 -5.90 20.58 12.05
C ASN A 69 -5.15 21.19 10.89
N THR A 70 -4.81 20.41 9.88
CA THR A 70 -4.00 20.89 8.76
C THR A 70 -4.77 20.94 7.46
N GLY A 71 -5.91 20.27 7.41
CA GLY A 71 -6.68 20.15 6.18
C GLY A 71 -5.98 19.36 5.08
N SER A 72 -4.89 18.67 5.41
CA SER A 72 -4.14 17.94 4.42
C SER A 72 -4.60 16.50 4.31
N VAL A 73 -4.64 16.03 3.07
CA VAL A 73 -4.82 14.62 2.78
C VAL A 73 -3.44 14.00 2.72
N SER A 74 -3.21 12.99 3.56
CA SER A 74 -1.91 12.33 3.56
C SER A 74 -1.81 11.39 2.38
N TYR A 75 -0.98 11.75 1.42
CA TYR A 75 -0.53 10.83 0.39
C TYR A 75 0.88 10.40 0.74
N THR A 76 1.10 9.11 0.81
CA THR A 76 2.45 8.61 0.97
C THR A 76 2.89 8.00 -0.35
N HIS A 77 3.80 8.68 -1.02
CA HIS A 77 4.50 8.11 -2.16
C HIS A 77 5.81 7.55 -1.66
N LEU A 78 5.91 6.24 -1.67
CA LEU A 78 7.15 5.55 -1.37
C LEU A 78 7.71 5.05 -2.69
N THR A 79 8.71 5.71 -3.17
CA THR A 79 9.46 5.25 -4.34
C THR A 79 10.76 4.60 -3.91
#